data_37f0b7524c69f8465afaa32820c878a3
#
_entry.id   37f0b7524c69f8465afaa32820c878a3
#
_cell.length_a   1.000
_cell.length_b   1.000
_cell.length_c   1.000
_cell.angle_alpha   90.00
_cell.angle_beta   90.00
_cell.angle_gamma   90.00
#
_symmetry.space_group_name_H-M   'P 1'
#
loop_
_entity.id
_entity.type
_entity.pdbx_description
1 polymer ?
#
loop_
_entity_poly.entity_id
_entity_poly.type
_entity_poly.pdbx_seq_one_letter_code
_entity_poly.pdbx_strand_id
1 'polypeptide(L)'
;MPMDGLTLGFAAREINARIAGGRIDKITQPEKDAIVLLVRAESTNYKLLLCASPNNARLHFTNQNFSNPLEPPMFCMLLRKQLMSGRVLAVKQIGGDRVIHIDIDTVDEMGDHVLRRLILEIMGRHSNLILTDGEGRILDAARHVSLDMSRVRQVQPGLPYLPPPGQDKLDPVDVNEQNLLEYLTRAGDVPLHKAIAASVSGMSMPSSKEISLAPVRMSVFWISA
;
A
#
# COMPACT_ATOMS: atom_id res chain seq x y z
N MET A 1 -10.83 5.34 10.39
CA MET A 1 -9.83 6.30 9.90
C MET A 1 -8.92 5.53 8.94
N PRO A 2 -8.73 5.95 7.69
CA PRO A 2 -7.84 5.25 6.78
C PRO A 2 -6.40 5.33 7.31
N MET A 3 -5.61 4.29 7.05
CA MET A 3 -4.19 4.25 7.41
C MET A 3 -3.45 5.39 6.72
N ASP A 4 -2.64 6.14 7.47
CA ASP A 4 -1.69 7.08 6.87
C ASP A 4 -0.45 6.36 6.35
N GLY A 5 0.42 7.08 5.63
CA GLY A 5 1.59 6.48 5.02
C GLY A 5 2.59 5.92 6.04
N LEU A 6 2.74 6.57 7.20
CA LEU A 6 3.64 6.08 8.25
C LEU A 6 3.15 4.74 8.82
N THR A 7 1.87 4.69 9.24
CA THR A 7 1.25 3.47 9.75
C THR A 7 1.30 2.35 8.71
N LEU A 8 1.05 2.68 7.44
CA LEU A 8 1.12 1.74 6.33
C LEU A 8 2.54 1.20 6.12
N GLY A 9 3.57 2.04 6.26
CA GLY A 9 4.96 1.63 6.16
C GLY A 9 5.39 0.66 7.26
N PHE A 10 4.94 0.88 8.50
CA PHE A 10 5.16 -0.07 9.59
C PHE A 10 4.44 -1.40 9.33
N ALA A 11 3.17 -1.35 8.91
CA ALA A 11 2.40 -2.54 8.55
C ALA A 11 3.06 -3.32 7.40
N ALA A 12 3.52 -2.64 6.35
CA ALA A 12 4.19 -3.28 5.22
C ALA A 12 5.48 -4.00 5.65
N ARG A 13 6.29 -3.39 6.52
CA ARG A 13 7.51 -4.02 7.07
C ARG A 13 7.19 -5.25 7.91
N GLU A 14 6.21 -5.16 8.80
CA GLU A 14 5.76 -6.30 9.61
C GLU A 14 5.24 -7.44 8.72
N ILE A 15 4.40 -7.12 7.74
CA ILE A 15 3.84 -8.09 6.81
C ILE A 15 4.96 -8.75 6.01
N ASN A 16 5.87 -7.95 5.44
CA ASN A 16 7.02 -8.48 4.69
C ASN A 16 7.86 -9.45 5.52
N ALA A 17 8.18 -9.09 6.76
CA ALA A 17 8.97 -9.94 7.66
C ALA A 17 8.31 -11.30 7.94
N ARG A 18 6.97 -11.38 7.90
CA ARG A 18 6.23 -12.62 8.21
C ARG A 18 5.89 -13.47 7.00
N ILE A 19 5.66 -12.87 5.83
CA ILE A 19 5.16 -13.62 4.66
C ILE A 19 6.09 -13.63 3.46
N ALA A 20 7.22 -12.93 3.47
CA ALA A 20 8.20 -13.05 2.40
C ALA A 20 8.71 -14.51 2.30
N GLY A 21 8.76 -15.05 1.08
CA GLY A 21 9.04 -16.46 0.81
C GLY A 21 7.83 -17.38 0.97
N GLY A 22 6.72 -16.91 1.52
CA GLY A 22 5.50 -17.70 1.73
C GLY A 22 4.72 -17.94 0.43
N ARG A 23 3.95 -19.04 0.42
CA ARG A 23 3.12 -19.44 -0.71
C ARG A 23 1.68 -19.00 -0.52
N ILE A 24 1.04 -18.52 -1.58
CA ILE A 24 -0.38 -18.15 -1.58
C ILE A 24 -1.22 -19.42 -1.77
N ASP A 25 -1.92 -19.82 -0.71
CA ASP A 25 -2.73 -21.04 -0.68
C ASP A 25 -4.22 -20.79 -1.00
N LYS A 26 -4.72 -19.56 -0.76
CA LYS A 26 -6.12 -19.21 -1.05
C LYS A 26 -6.26 -17.71 -1.32
N ILE A 27 -7.15 -17.36 -2.25
CA ILE A 27 -7.54 -15.99 -2.55
C ILE A 27 -9.07 -15.91 -2.52
N THR A 28 -9.60 -14.95 -1.75
CA THR A 28 -11.03 -14.66 -1.70
C THR A 28 -11.29 -13.17 -1.79
N GLN A 29 -12.45 -12.81 -2.32
CA GLN A 29 -12.93 -11.42 -2.44
C GLN A 29 -14.29 -11.33 -1.77
N PRO A 30 -14.33 -11.10 -0.43
CA PRO A 30 -15.59 -11.03 0.31
C PRO A 30 -16.43 -9.81 -0.07
N GLU A 31 -15.79 -8.72 -0.45
CA GLU A 31 -16.43 -7.48 -0.88
C GLU A 31 -15.76 -6.98 -2.17
N LYS A 32 -16.46 -6.13 -2.93
CA LYS A 32 -15.96 -5.59 -4.19
C LYS A 32 -14.55 -4.99 -4.08
N ASP A 33 -14.27 -4.32 -2.96
CA ASP A 33 -13.04 -3.57 -2.70
C ASP A 33 -12.11 -4.29 -1.69
N ALA A 34 -12.34 -5.55 -1.37
CA ALA A 34 -11.57 -6.28 -0.36
C ALA A 34 -11.11 -7.65 -0.86
N ILE A 35 -9.80 -7.91 -0.76
CA ILE A 35 -9.17 -9.19 -1.06
C ILE A 35 -8.57 -9.76 0.21
N VAL A 36 -8.73 -11.05 0.40
CA VAL A 36 -8.05 -11.80 1.47
C VAL A 36 -7.14 -12.84 0.84
N LEU A 37 -5.85 -12.74 1.14
CA LEU A 37 -4.84 -13.74 0.79
C LEU A 37 -4.57 -14.63 1.99
N LEU A 38 -4.63 -15.94 1.82
CA LEU A 38 -4.10 -16.91 2.77
C LEU A 38 -2.70 -17.28 2.32
N VAL A 39 -1.70 -16.87 3.08
CA VAL A 39 -0.29 -17.12 2.77
C VAL A 39 0.29 -18.06 3.81
N ARG A 40 0.90 -19.15 3.35
CA ARG A 40 1.62 -20.10 4.20
C ARG A 40 3.10 -19.79 4.19
N ALA A 41 3.63 -19.38 5.34
CA ALA A 41 5.05 -19.10 5.55
C ALA A 41 5.52 -19.78 6.84
N GLU A 42 6.68 -20.43 6.82
CA GLU A 42 7.30 -21.10 7.98
C GLU A 42 6.31 -21.96 8.80
N SER A 43 5.52 -22.80 8.10
CA SER A 43 4.47 -23.65 8.70
C SER A 43 3.29 -22.92 9.34
N THR A 44 3.23 -21.60 9.23
CA THR A 44 2.13 -20.76 9.74
C THR A 44 1.26 -20.24 8.59
N ASN A 45 -0.04 -20.20 8.81
CA ASN A 45 -0.99 -19.62 7.87
C ASN A 45 -1.34 -18.20 8.27
N TYR A 46 -0.99 -17.24 7.44
CA TYR A 46 -1.29 -15.84 7.62
C TYR A 46 -2.46 -15.43 6.71
N LYS A 47 -3.48 -14.84 7.30
CA LYS A 47 -4.62 -14.28 6.56
C LYS A 47 -4.41 -12.79 6.42
N LEU A 48 -4.06 -12.32 5.22
CA LEU A 48 -3.78 -10.92 4.91
C LEU A 48 -5.00 -10.28 4.24
N LEU A 49 -5.57 -9.25 4.85
CA LEU A 49 -6.63 -8.43 4.29
C LEU A 49 -6.05 -7.22 3.57
N LEU A 50 -6.41 -7.06 2.29
CA LEU A 50 -6.19 -5.86 1.48
C LEU A 50 -7.57 -5.24 1.21
N CYS A 51 -7.81 -4.04 1.72
CA CYS A 51 -9.08 -3.34 1.55
C CYS A 51 -8.85 -1.98 0.92
N ALA A 52 -9.48 -1.75 -0.23
CA ALA A 52 -9.48 -0.49 -0.98
C ALA A 52 -10.81 0.27 -0.85
N SER A 53 -11.60 -0.01 0.20
CA SER A 53 -12.86 0.69 0.44
C SER A 53 -12.61 2.19 0.68
N PRO A 54 -13.39 3.09 0.06
CA PRO A 54 -13.19 4.55 0.16
C PRO A 54 -13.09 5.08 1.60
N ASN A 55 -13.86 4.51 2.52
CA ASN A 55 -13.95 4.99 3.89
C ASN A 55 -13.07 4.22 4.88
N ASN A 56 -12.59 3.03 4.49
CA ASN A 56 -11.90 2.11 5.40
C ASN A 56 -10.79 1.31 4.71
N ALA A 57 -10.05 1.99 3.82
CA ALA A 57 -8.92 1.37 3.13
C ALA A 57 -7.81 1.03 4.14
N ARG A 58 -7.31 -0.22 4.09
CA ARG A 58 -6.36 -0.75 5.06
C ARG A 58 -5.67 -2.01 4.58
N LEU A 59 -4.55 -2.31 5.23
CA LEU A 59 -3.76 -3.52 5.05
C LEU A 59 -3.37 -4.07 6.41
N HIS A 60 -3.74 -5.31 6.74
CA HIS A 60 -3.33 -5.95 7.99
C HIS A 60 -3.63 -7.46 8.00
N PHE A 61 -2.99 -8.19 8.90
CA PHE A 61 -3.38 -9.55 9.21
C PHE A 61 -4.72 -9.58 9.95
N THR A 62 -5.49 -10.62 9.72
CA THR A 62 -6.82 -10.78 10.36
C THR A 62 -7.10 -12.24 10.70
N ASN A 63 -7.83 -12.44 11.80
CA ASN A 63 -8.38 -13.76 12.16
C ASN A 63 -9.87 -13.87 11.81
N GLN A 64 -10.47 -12.81 11.28
CA GLN A 64 -11.88 -12.82 10.91
C GLN A 64 -12.17 -13.81 9.77
N ASN A 65 -13.34 -14.42 9.86
CA ASN A 65 -13.93 -15.18 8.77
C ASN A 65 -14.91 -14.27 8.04
N PHE A 66 -14.69 -14.14 6.75
CA PHE A 66 -15.54 -13.34 5.88
C PHE A 66 -16.53 -14.24 5.16
N SER A 67 -17.77 -13.78 5.04
CA SER A 67 -18.74 -14.40 4.13
C SER A 67 -18.32 -14.05 2.71
N ASN A 68 -18.14 -15.06 1.87
CA ASN A 68 -17.78 -14.87 0.47
C ASN A 68 -19.03 -15.01 -0.40
N PRO A 69 -19.13 -14.29 -1.52
CA PRO A 69 -20.19 -14.48 -2.48
C PRO A 69 -20.16 -15.92 -3.05
N LEU A 70 -21.33 -16.46 -3.41
CA LEU A 70 -21.46 -17.80 -4.00
C LEU A 70 -20.64 -17.89 -5.29
N GLU A 71 -20.70 -16.87 -6.13
CA GLU A 71 -19.90 -16.73 -7.34
C GLU A 71 -18.78 -15.72 -7.12
N PRO A 72 -17.51 -16.14 -7.25
CA PRO A 72 -16.38 -15.22 -7.12
C PRO A 72 -16.43 -14.12 -8.20
N PRO A 73 -16.19 -12.85 -7.86
CA PRO A 73 -16.06 -11.77 -8.84
C PRO A 73 -14.95 -12.06 -9.87
N MET A 74 -15.08 -11.48 -11.07
CA MET A 74 -14.10 -11.67 -12.17
C MET A 74 -12.68 -11.33 -11.74
N PHE A 75 -12.48 -10.23 -11.01
CA PHE A 75 -11.16 -9.85 -10.50
C PHE A 75 -10.59 -10.92 -9.54
N CYS A 76 -11.41 -11.52 -8.68
CA CYS A 76 -10.99 -12.64 -7.83
C CYS A 76 -10.57 -13.87 -8.66
N MET A 77 -11.31 -14.17 -9.71
CA MET A 77 -11.00 -15.28 -10.61
C MET A 77 -9.66 -15.06 -11.32
N LEU A 78 -9.40 -13.85 -11.78
CA LEU A 78 -8.13 -13.48 -12.38
C LEU A 78 -6.99 -13.57 -11.36
N LEU A 79 -7.17 -13.03 -10.15
CA LEU A 79 -6.15 -13.14 -9.09
C LEU A 79 -5.83 -14.62 -8.79
N ARG A 80 -6.84 -15.49 -8.74
CA ARG A 80 -6.61 -16.93 -8.56
C ARG A 80 -5.82 -17.51 -9.71
N LYS A 81 -6.19 -17.20 -10.94
CA LYS A 81 -5.48 -17.69 -12.14
C LYS A 81 -4.01 -17.26 -12.14
N GLN A 82 -3.72 -16.04 -11.73
CA GLN A 82 -2.40 -15.43 -11.85
C GLN A 82 -1.50 -15.61 -10.61
N LEU A 83 -2.06 -15.81 -9.42
CA LEU A 83 -1.31 -15.74 -8.17
C LEU A 83 -1.40 -16.99 -7.29
N MET A 84 -2.34 -17.92 -7.56
CA MET A 84 -2.44 -19.15 -6.76
C MET A 84 -1.17 -19.97 -6.83
N SER A 85 -0.76 -20.48 -5.67
CA SER A 85 0.51 -21.20 -5.47
C SER A 85 1.77 -20.38 -5.70
N GLY A 86 1.65 -19.10 -6.07
CA GLY A 86 2.76 -18.18 -6.21
C GLY A 86 3.44 -17.88 -4.87
N ARG A 87 4.71 -17.52 -4.93
CA ARG A 87 5.56 -17.18 -3.78
C ARG A 87 5.65 -15.67 -3.62
N VAL A 88 5.33 -15.16 -2.45
CA VAL A 88 5.52 -13.74 -2.12
C VAL A 88 7.01 -13.44 -2.04
N LEU A 89 7.50 -12.58 -2.91
CA LEU A 89 8.90 -12.14 -2.91
C LEU A 89 9.12 -10.99 -1.93
N ALA A 90 8.23 -10.00 -1.96
CA ALA A 90 8.36 -8.83 -1.12
C ALA A 90 7.02 -8.09 -0.95
N VAL A 91 6.87 -7.41 0.18
CA VAL A 91 5.81 -6.42 0.44
C VAL A 91 6.49 -5.09 0.74
N LYS A 92 6.24 -4.07 -0.09
CA LYS A 92 6.94 -2.79 -0.03
C LYS A 92 5.97 -1.62 -0.10
N GLN A 93 6.22 -0.60 0.71
CA GLN A 93 5.64 0.73 0.51
C GLN A 93 6.49 1.49 -0.51
N ILE A 94 5.86 2.31 -1.33
CA ILE A 94 6.53 3.07 -2.40
C ILE A 94 6.61 4.55 -2.00
N GLY A 95 7.85 5.08 -1.88
CA GLY A 95 8.14 6.50 -1.70
C GLY A 95 7.42 7.15 -0.49
N GLY A 96 7.24 6.42 0.62
CA GLY A 96 6.50 6.93 1.78
C GLY A 96 5.01 7.20 1.51
N ASP A 97 4.53 7.04 0.28
CA ASP A 97 3.13 7.24 -0.09
C ASP A 97 2.26 6.04 0.36
N ARG A 98 0.96 6.19 0.22
CA ARG A 98 -0.03 5.17 0.62
C ARG A 98 -0.25 4.14 -0.50
N VAL A 99 0.86 3.66 -1.06
CA VAL A 99 0.90 2.64 -2.12
C VAL A 99 1.75 1.46 -1.64
N ILE A 100 1.17 0.27 -1.70
CA ILE A 100 1.85 -0.99 -1.38
C ILE A 100 1.98 -1.83 -2.63
N HIS A 101 3.16 -2.33 -2.87
CA HIS A 101 3.44 -3.37 -3.86
C HIS A 101 3.67 -4.71 -3.15
N ILE A 102 2.99 -5.75 -3.61
CA ILE A 102 3.25 -7.13 -3.24
C ILE A 102 3.76 -7.82 -4.49
N ASP A 103 5.06 -8.12 -4.51
CA ASP A 103 5.72 -8.82 -5.60
C ASP A 103 5.60 -10.33 -5.39
N ILE A 104 5.18 -11.04 -6.43
CA ILE A 104 4.87 -12.48 -6.37
C ILE A 104 5.53 -13.17 -7.55
N ASP A 105 6.35 -14.16 -7.28
CA ASP A 105 6.84 -15.11 -8.27
C ASP A 105 5.80 -16.21 -8.46
N THR A 106 5.40 -16.43 -9.69
CA THR A 106 4.41 -17.45 -10.06
C THR A 106 4.79 -18.11 -11.37
N VAL A 107 4.07 -19.14 -11.75
CA VAL A 107 4.28 -19.86 -13.00
C VAL A 107 3.12 -19.55 -13.95
N ASP A 108 3.43 -19.19 -15.16
CA ASP A 108 2.43 -18.95 -16.20
C ASP A 108 1.90 -20.23 -16.84
N GLU A 109 1.05 -20.09 -17.86
CA GLU A 109 0.44 -21.23 -18.58
C GLU A 109 1.46 -22.06 -19.38
N MET A 110 2.64 -21.48 -19.68
CA MET A 110 3.74 -22.16 -20.40
C MET A 110 4.70 -22.86 -19.44
N GLY A 111 4.56 -22.65 -18.14
CA GLY A 111 5.44 -23.21 -17.12
C GLY A 111 6.62 -22.32 -16.77
N ASP A 112 6.68 -21.11 -17.31
CA ASP A 112 7.76 -20.16 -17.05
C ASP A 112 7.52 -19.37 -15.77
N HIS A 113 8.59 -19.10 -15.02
CA HIS A 113 8.55 -18.22 -13.86
C HIS A 113 8.35 -16.76 -14.30
N VAL A 114 7.31 -16.15 -13.78
CA VAL A 114 6.94 -14.76 -14.11
C VAL A 114 6.66 -13.95 -12.84
N LEU A 115 7.06 -12.70 -12.87
CA LEU A 115 6.71 -11.74 -11.82
C LEU A 115 5.29 -11.23 -12.02
N ARG A 116 4.52 -11.24 -10.95
CA ARG A 116 3.24 -10.52 -10.83
C ARG A 116 3.31 -9.56 -9.67
N ARG A 117 2.64 -8.42 -9.80
CA ARG A 117 2.58 -7.42 -8.73
C ARG A 117 1.14 -7.09 -8.40
N LEU A 118 0.75 -7.33 -7.16
CA LEU A 118 -0.52 -6.84 -6.62
C LEU A 118 -0.27 -5.51 -5.92
N ILE A 119 -0.97 -4.47 -6.36
CA ILE A 119 -0.82 -3.10 -5.87
C ILE A 119 -2.05 -2.73 -5.08
N LEU A 120 -1.88 -2.21 -3.86
CA LEU A 120 -2.93 -1.59 -3.07
C LEU A 120 -2.64 -0.09 -2.94
N GLU A 121 -3.58 0.72 -3.41
CA GLU A 121 -3.59 2.18 -3.24
C GLU A 121 -4.61 2.58 -2.18
N ILE A 122 -4.18 3.33 -1.17
CA ILE A 122 -5.03 3.80 -0.05
C ILE A 122 -5.22 5.31 -0.17
N MET A 123 -6.15 5.74 -1.03
CA MET A 123 -6.36 7.14 -1.40
C MET A 123 -7.83 7.58 -1.29
N GLY A 124 -8.49 7.17 -0.20
CA GLY A 124 -9.90 7.49 0.04
C GLY A 124 -10.77 6.98 -1.11
N ARG A 125 -11.54 7.85 -1.74
CA ARG A 125 -12.42 7.49 -2.86
C ARG A 125 -11.67 6.95 -4.11
N HIS A 126 -10.38 7.20 -4.21
CA HIS A 126 -9.52 6.74 -5.30
C HIS A 126 -8.72 5.49 -4.94
N SER A 127 -8.97 4.90 -3.78
CA SER A 127 -8.35 3.63 -3.38
C SER A 127 -8.66 2.53 -4.40
N ASN A 128 -7.67 1.66 -4.68
CA ASN A 128 -7.82 0.61 -5.67
C ASN A 128 -6.94 -0.61 -5.35
N LEU A 129 -7.28 -1.74 -5.94
CA LEU A 129 -6.48 -2.95 -6.01
C LEU A 129 -6.20 -3.22 -7.49
N ILE A 130 -4.92 -3.32 -7.87
CA ILE A 130 -4.49 -3.43 -9.25
C ILE A 130 -3.51 -4.60 -9.37
N LEU A 131 -3.70 -5.45 -10.36
CA LEU A 131 -2.76 -6.51 -10.71
C LEU A 131 -1.98 -6.11 -11.96
N THR A 132 -0.65 -6.21 -11.91
CA THR A 132 0.23 -6.00 -13.08
C THR A 132 1.10 -7.21 -13.35
N ASP A 133 1.62 -7.28 -14.57
CA ASP A 133 2.74 -8.15 -14.90
C ASP A 133 4.08 -7.57 -14.42
N GLY A 134 5.18 -8.28 -14.70
CA GLY A 134 6.54 -7.87 -14.33
C GLY A 134 7.04 -6.61 -15.04
N GLU A 135 6.43 -6.25 -16.17
CA GLU A 135 6.76 -5.04 -16.96
C GLU A 135 5.94 -3.82 -16.50
N GLY A 136 5.03 -4.01 -15.53
CA GLY A 136 4.15 -2.96 -15.02
C GLY A 136 2.91 -2.73 -15.88
N ARG A 137 2.55 -3.64 -16.79
CA ARG A 137 1.31 -3.58 -17.56
C ARG A 137 0.15 -4.09 -16.70
N ILE A 138 -0.93 -3.34 -16.64
CA ILE A 138 -2.14 -3.71 -15.87
C ILE A 138 -2.79 -4.92 -16.50
N LEU A 139 -2.93 -6.00 -15.72
CA LEU A 139 -3.70 -7.18 -16.10
C LEU A 139 -5.18 -6.99 -15.77
N ASP A 140 -5.49 -6.42 -14.61
CA ASP A 140 -6.83 -6.00 -14.21
C ASP A 140 -6.79 -5.18 -12.90
N ALA A 141 -7.96 -4.65 -12.50
CA ALA A 141 -8.14 -3.89 -11.27
C ALA A 141 -9.54 -4.09 -10.68
N ALA A 142 -9.66 -3.96 -9.36
CA ALA A 142 -10.96 -4.01 -8.68
C ALA A 142 -11.88 -2.86 -9.12
N ARG A 143 -11.28 -1.73 -9.50
CA ARG A 143 -11.98 -0.57 -10.06
C ARG A 143 -11.25 -0.08 -11.30
N HIS A 144 -11.93 -0.12 -12.44
CA HIS A 144 -11.44 0.50 -13.67
C HIS A 144 -11.62 2.00 -13.63
N VAL A 145 -10.65 2.74 -14.16
CA VAL A 145 -10.69 4.20 -14.28
C VAL A 145 -10.43 4.55 -15.74
N SER A 146 -11.46 5.05 -16.42
CA SER A 146 -11.40 5.51 -17.80
C SER A 146 -10.99 6.99 -17.90
N LEU A 147 -10.73 7.47 -19.13
CA LEU A 147 -10.45 8.89 -19.41
C LEU A 147 -11.60 9.81 -18.97
N ASP A 148 -12.84 9.34 -19.09
CA ASP A 148 -14.02 10.12 -18.69
C ASP A 148 -14.10 10.30 -17.17
N MET A 149 -13.57 9.31 -16.41
CA MET A 149 -13.55 9.34 -14.96
C MET A 149 -12.36 10.10 -14.38
N SER A 150 -11.24 10.12 -15.10
CA SER A 150 -10.01 10.81 -14.67
C SER A 150 -9.18 11.23 -15.88
N ARG A 151 -8.91 12.53 -15.98
CA ARG A 151 -7.97 13.09 -16.97
C ARG A 151 -6.51 12.91 -16.58
N VAL A 152 -6.25 12.56 -15.32
CA VAL A 152 -4.89 12.49 -14.76
C VAL A 152 -4.28 11.11 -14.99
N ARG A 153 -5.09 10.05 -14.81
CA ARG A 153 -4.58 8.68 -14.83
C ARG A 153 -5.71 7.70 -15.17
N GLN A 154 -5.39 6.75 -16.03
CA GLN A 154 -6.27 5.62 -16.33
C GLN A 154 -5.80 4.37 -15.58
N VAL A 155 -6.74 3.50 -15.23
CA VAL A 155 -6.49 2.16 -14.70
C VAL A 155 -7.38 1.20 -15.46
N GLN A 156 -6.82 0.62 -16.52
CA GLN A 156 -7.53 -0.33 -17.40
C GLN A 156 -6.58 -1.45 -17.84
N PRO A 157 -7.10 -2.65 -18.08
CA PRO A 157 -6.30 -3.75 -18.61
C PRO A 157 -5.55 -3.37 -19.88
N GLY A 158 -4.30 -3.82 -19.98
CA GLY A 158 -3.43 -3.56 -21.14
C GLY A 158 -2.64 -2.25 -21.09
N LEU A 159 -3.04 -1.29 -20.26
CA LEU A 159 -2.30 -0.04 -20.09
C LEU A 159 -1.13 -0.20 -19.09
N PRO A 160 -0.07 0.62 -19.21
CA PRO A 160 0.97 0.68 -18.20
C PRO A 160 0.42 1.24 -16.90
N TYR A 161 0.84 0.66 -15.78
CA TYR A 161 0.54 1.22 -14.46
C TYR A 161 1.34 2.51 -14.27
N LEU A 162 0.63 3.60 -14.07
CA LEU A 162 1.20 4.86 -13.65
C LEU A 162 0.91 5.04 -12.16
N PRO A 163 1.90 5.38 -11.32
CA PRO A 163 1.64 5.66 -9.91
C PRO A 163 0.71 6.88 -9.78
N PRO A 164 0.03 7.03 -8.64
CA PRO A 164 -0.67 8.27 -8.34
C PRO A 164 0.24 9.47 -8.49
N PRO A 165 -0.28 10.65 -8.86
CA PRO A 165 0.52 11.86 -8.96
C PRO A 165 1.26 12.10 -7.66
N GLY A 166 2.59 12.17 -7.72
CA GLY A 166 3.45 12.48 -6.57
C GLY A 166 3.14 13.88 -6.06
N GLN A 167 3.29 14.08 -4.76
CA GLN A 167 3.36 15.40 -4.15
C GLN A 167 4.85 15.74 -3.98
N ASP A 168 5.21 17.02 -4.11
CA ASP A 168 6.56 17.48 -3.79
C ASP A 168 6.74 17.47 -2.26
N LYS A 169 7.04 16.29 -1.73
CA LYS A 169 7.21 16.02 -0.30
C LYS A 169 8.40 15.10 -0.06
N LEU A 170 9.01 15.24 1.09
CA LEU A 170 10.09 14.39 1.55
C LEU A 170 9.59 12.97 1.83
N ASP A 171 10.33 11.97 1.37
CA ASP A 171 10.13 10.59 1.82
C ASP A 171 10.49 10.51 3.32
N PRO A 172 9.63 9.93 4.19
CA PRO A 172 9.92 9.80 5.62
C PRO A 172 11.25 9.11 5.94
N VAL A 173 11.75 8.26 5.04
CA VAL A 173 13.02 7.54 5.22
C VAL A 173 14.22 8.46 4.98
N ASP A 174 14.07 9.47 4.13
CA ASP A 174 15.14 10.40 3.74
C ASP A 174 15.11 11.72 4.53
N VAL A 175 14.17 11.87 5.47
CA VAL A 175 14.05 13.08 6.28
C VAL A 175 15.29 13.24 7.16
N ASN A 176 15.90 14.41 7.06
CA ASN A 176 16.96 14.89 7.95
C ASN A 176 16.68 16.34 8.35
N GLU A 177 17.46 16.87 9.32
CA GLU A 177 17.26 18.22 9.84
C GLU A 177 17.31 19.28 8.74
N GLN A 178 18.29 19.18 7.84
CA GLN A 178 18.53 20.20 6.82
C GLN A 178 17.39 20.24 5.78
N ASN A 179 16.99 19.10 5.21
CA ASN A 179 15.94 19.07 4.20
C ASN A 179 14.56 19.36 4.79
N LEU A 180 14.31 18.92 6.03
CA LEU A 180 13.05 19.24 6.72
C LEU A 180 12.93 20.73 6.98
N LEU A 181 14.01 21.38 7.45
CA LEU A 181 14.02 22.85 7.69
C LEU A 181 13.73 23.63 6.41
N GLU A 182 14.31 23.21 5.28
CA GLU A 182 14.04 23.83 3.98
C GLU A 182 12.56 23.74 3.58
N TYR A 183 11.94 22.56 3.71
CA TYR A 183 10.52 22.36 3.40
C TYR A 183 9.59 23.10 4.37
N LEU A 184 9.92 23.12 5.66
CA LEU A 184 9.16 23.87 6.66
C LEU A 184 9.23 25.39 6.39
N THR A 185 10.38 25.89 5.96
CA THR A 185 10.57 27.31 5.59
C THR A 185 9.73 27.66 4.36
N ARG A 186 9.68 26.78 3.35
CA ARG A 186 8.83 26.97 2.16
C ARG A 186 7.34 26.99 2.48
N ALA A 187 6.91 26.30 3.55
CA ALA A 187 5.53 26.27 3.96
C ALA A 187 5.00 27.62 4.47
N GLY A 188 5.89 28.56 4.83
CA GLY A 188 5.56 29.90 5.25
C GLY A 188 4.95 29.98 6.66
N ASP A 189 4.19 31.04 6.94
CA ASP A 189 3.59 31.28 8.25
C ASP A 189 2.31 30.47 8.46
N VAL A 190 2.48 29.16 8.69
CA VAL A 190 1.41 28.21 9.02
C VAL A 190 1.75 27.46 10.31
N PRO A 191 0.76 26.95 11.06
CA PRO A 191 1.02 26.12 12.23
C PRO A 191 1.95 24.94 11.92
N LEU A 192 2.93 24.66 12.80
CA LEU A 192 3.97 23.66 12.59
C LEU A 192 3.44 22.29 12.13
N HIS A 193 2.36 21.81 12.74
CA HIS A 193 1.75 20.55 12.34
C HIS A 193 1.22 20.54 10.88
N LYS A 194 0.76 21.70 10.39
CA LYS A 194 0.34 21.83 8.98
C LYS A 194 1.55 21.86 8.06
N ALA A 195 2.62 22.57 8.45
CA ALA A 195 3.87 22.58 7.72
C ALA A 195 4.46 21.15 7.60
N ILE A 196 4.52 20.39 8.70
CA ILE A 196 4.99 19.00 8.72
C ILE A 196 4.15 18.11 7.79
N ALA A 197 2.81 18.19 7.89
CA ALA A 197 1.92 17.41 7.03
C ALA A 197 2.04 17.76 5.53
N ALA A 198 2.38 19.01 5.22
CA ALA A 198 2.63 19.46 3.85
C ALA A 198 4.00 19.03 3.33
N SER A 199 5.00 18.88 4.21
CA SER A 199 6.40 18.64 3.86
C SER A 199 6.76 17.16 3.74
N VAL A 200 6.12 16.27 4.52
CA VAL A 200 6.49 14.85 4.59
C VAL A 200 5.42 13.96 3.97
N SER A 201 5.84 13.07 3.07
CA SER A 201 4.95 12.14 2.37
C SER A 201 4.26 11.19 3.35
N GLY A 202 3.00 10.85 3.08
CA GLY A 202 2.23 9.92 3.90
C GLY A 202 1.84 10.41 5.30
N MET A 203 2.26 11.60 5.69
CA MET A 203 1.97 12.17 7.01
C MET A 203 0.51 12.59 7.13
N SER A 204 -0.20 12.09 8.15
CA SER A 204 -1.56 12.54 8.47
C SER A 204 -1.57 13.75 9.39
N MET A 205 -2.69 14.50 9.41
CA MET A 205 -2.83 15.64 10.34
C MET A 205 -2.75 15.23 11.83
N PRO A 206 -3.34 14.12 12.27
CA PRO A 206 -3.14 13.65 13.64
C PRO A 206 -1.68 13.32 13.95
N SER A 207 -1.00 12.57 13.07
CA SER A 207 0.41 12.20 13.26
C SER A 207 1.32 13.43 13.32
N SER A 208 1.08 14.42 12.45
CA SER A 208 1.86 15.66 12.45
C SER A 208 1.61 16.53 13.68
N LYS A 209 0.39 16.50 14.25
CA LYS A 209 0.11 17.17 15.54
C LYS A 209 0.90 16.53 16.67
N GLU A 210 0.91 15.21 16.78
CA GLU A 210 1.69 14.51 17.80
C GLU A 210 3.19 14.84 17.69
N ILE A 211 3.73 14.80 16.47
CA ILE A 211 5.13 15.14 16.22
C ILE A 211 5.42 16.61 16.60
N SER A 212 4.53 17.54 16.29
CA SER A 212 4.72 18.96 16.61
C SER A 212 4.72 19.27 18.11
N LEU A 213 4.13 18.36 18.92
CA LEU A 213 4.11 18.46 20.39
C LEU A 213 5.28 17.73 21.06
N ALA A 214 6.00 16.89 20.32
CA ALA A 214 7.09 16.06 20.83
C ALA A 214 8.44 16.79 21.11
N PRO A 215 8.80 17.92 20.46
CA PRO A 215 10.14 18.52 20.56
C PRO A 215 10.57 18.89 21.98
N VAL A 216 9.62 19.19 22.86
CA VAL A 216 9.92 19.62 24.25
C VAL A 216 10.48 18.48 25.11
N ARG A 217 10.28 17.22 24.70
CA ARG A 217 10.75 16.05 25.46
C ARG A 217 12.12 15.51 25.03
N MET A 218 12.57 15.76 23.81
CA MET A 218 13.82 15.21 23.27
C MET A 218 15.05 16.08 23.56
N SER A 219 14.91 17.39 23.76
CA SER A 219 16.04 18.27 24.06
C SER A 219 16.63 18.09 25.47
N VAL A 220 15.94 17.37 26.36
CA VAL A 220 16.42 17.12 27.74
C VAL A 220 17.33 15.87 27.84
N PHE A 221 17.30 14.99 26.84
CA PHE A 221 18.06 13.73 26.88
C PHE A 221 19.47 13.79 26.24
N TRP A 222 19.81 14.88 25.51
CA TRP A 222 21.08 15.00 24.79
C TRP A 222 22.09 15.94 25.44
N ILE A 223 21.79 16.53 26.62
CA ILE A 223 22.69 17.45 27.34
C ILE A 223 23.40 16.77 28.53
N SER A 224 23.20 15.48 28.74
CA SER A 224 23.87 14.76 29.84
C SER A 224 24.41 13.40 29.36
N ALA A 225 25.31 13.40 28.40
CA ALA A 225 26.22 12.29 28.11
C ALA A 225 27.59 12.83 27.67
#